data_96ec37cf3b085ce55a8e7bb939cf13a7
#
_entry.id   96ec37cf3b085ce55a8e7bb939cf13a7
#
_cell.length_a   1.000
_cell.length_b   1.000
_cell.length_c   1.000
_cell.angle_alpha   90.00
_cell.angle_beta   90.00
_cell.angle_gamma   90.00
#
_symmetry.space_group_name_H-M   'P 1'
#
loop_
_entity.id
_entity.type
_entity.pdbx_description
1 polymer ?
#
loop_
_entity_poly.entity_id
_entity_poly.type
_entity_poly.pdbx_seq_one_letter_code
_entity_poly.pdbx_strand_id
1 'polypeptide(L)'
;MFIINQTLKADKIPKGKGEELFKQHIAWFTRHFECGDFLLVGPYTDKEMAGVMITGAETREAVEKILQEDVYYADGMAEYEVRSFKAAMISPSFAAFAGK
;
A
#
# COMPACT_ATOMS: atom_id res chain seq x y z
N MET A 1 -13.94 -4.83 -2.31
CA MET A 1 -12.75 -4.02 -1.97
C MET A 1 -11.71 -4.89 -1.31
N PHE A 2 -10.46 -4.43 -1.36
CA PHE A 2 -9.35 -5.12 -0.69
C PHE A 2 -8.59 -4.14 0.16
N ILE A 3 -8.15 -4.62 1.33
CA ILE A 3 -7.23 -3.89 2.18
C ILE A 3 -5.88 -4.61 2.14
N ILE A 4 -4.82 -3.84 2.02
CA ILE A 4 -3.46 -4.35 1.93
C ILE A 4 -2.67 -3.80 3.12
N ASN A 5 -2.16 -4.68 3.95
CA ASN A 5 -1.25 -4.31 5.02
C ASN A 5 0.15 -4.68 4.57
N GLN A 6 1.00 -3.68 4.43
CA GLN A 6 2.37 -3.86 3.97
C GLN A 6 3.35 -3.63 5.12
N THR A 7 4.29 -4.55 5.27
CA THR A 7 5.36 -4.41 6.26
C THR A 7 6.69 -4.67 5.57
N LEU A 8 7.62 -3.73 5.64
CA LEU A 8 8.94 -3.91 5.07
C LEU A 8 9.77 -4.85 5.94
N LYS A 9 10.64 -5.61 5.28
CA LYS A 9 11.59 -6.48 5.95
C LYS A 9 12.94 -5.77 5.98
N ALA A 10 13.24 -5.12 7.10
CA ALA A 10 14.45 -4.29 7.22
C ALA A 10 15.73 -5.05 6.87
N ASP A 11 15.80 -6.33 7.23
CA ASP A 11 16.94 -7.18 6.95
C ASP A 11 17.13 -7.53 5.48
N LYS A 12 16.11 -7.29 4.66
CA LYS A 12 16.15 -7.54 3.21
C LYS A 12 16.51 -6.30 2.42
N ILE A 13 16.50 -5.13 3.03
CA ILE A 13 16.80 -3.88 2.34
C ILE A 13 18.31 -3.70 2.29
N PRO A 14 18.91 -3.58 1.09
CA PRO A 14 20.35 -3.40 0.97
C PRO A 14 20.82 -2.13 1.67
N LYS A 15 21.98 -2.22 2.31
CA LYS A 15 22.59 -1.07 2.97
C LYS A 15 22.81 0.07 1.98
N GLY A 16 22.44 1.29 2.39
CA GLY A 16 22.60 2.47 1.57
C GLY A 16 21.57 2.65 0.48
N LYS A 17 20.62 1.73 0.35
CA LYS A 17 19.58 1.78 -0.69
C LYS A 17 18.20 2.19 -0.14
N GLY A 18 18.05 2.28 1.16
CA GLY A 18 16.74 2.51 1.78
C GLY A 18 16.05 3.76 1.27
N GLU A 19 16.77 4.87 1.17
CA GLU A 19 16.18 6.14 0.73
C GLU A 19 15.71 6.09 -0.72
N GLU A 20 16.53 5.53 -1.61
CA GLU A 20 16.17 5.42 -3.02
C GLU A 20 14.99 4.48 -3.24
N LEU A 21 14.98 3.34 -2.56
CA LEU A 21 13.87 2.40 -2.63
C LEU A 21 12.59 3.03 -2.11
N PHE A 22 12.68 3.81 -1.05
CA PHE A 22 11.50 4.49 -0.49
C PHE A 22 10.93 5.52 -1.47
N LYS A 23 11.79 6.25 -2.16
CA LYS A 23 11.34 7.19 -3.20
C LYS A 23 10.58 6.47 -4.32
N GLN A 24 11.08 5.33 -4.75
CA GLN A 24 10.42 4.53 -5.79
C GLN A 24 9.08 3.99 -5.30
N HIS A 25 9.02 3.58 -4.05
CA HIS A 25 7.79 3.10 -3.43
C HIS A 25 6.74 4.22 -3.37
N ILE A 26 7.12 5.42 -2.95
CA ILE A 26 6.22 6.59 -2.91
C ILE A 26 5.70 6.90 -4.31
N ALA A 27 6.56 6.88 -5.31
CA ALA A 27 6.14 7.13 -6.69
C ALA A 27 5.13 6.09 -7.17
N TRP A 28 5.32 4.84 -6.78
CA TRP A 28 4.40 3.75 -7.12
C TRP A 28 3.02 3.96 -6.52
N PHE A 29 2.92 4.16 -5.20
CA PHE A 29 1.59 4.30 -4.60
C PHE A 29 0.93 5.62 -4.97
N THR A 30 1.70 6.67 -5.22
CA THR A 30 1.16 7.95 -5.68
C THR A 30 0.51 7.79 -7.06
N ARG A 31 1.18 7.09 -7.97
CA ARG A 31 0.64 6.83 -9.31
C ARG A 31 -0.67 6.06 -9.24
N HIS A 32 -0.73 5.01 -8.42
CA HIS A 32 -1.95 4.22 -8.28
C HIS A 32 -3.06 4.98 -7.54
N PHE A 33 -2.70 5.89 -6.65
CA PHE A 33 -3.67 6.76 -6.01
C PHE A 33 -4.26 7.73 -7.03
N GLU A 34 -3.41 8.36 -7.83
CA GLU A 34 -3.85 9.36 -8.80
C GLU A 34 -4.72 8.76 -9.90
N CYS A 35 -4.47 7.53 -10.31
CA CYS A 35 -5.29 6.88 -11.33
C CYS A 35 -6.55 6.20 -10.77
N GLY A 36 -6.75 6.25 -9.45
CA GLY A 36 -7.95 5.72 -8.83
C GLY A 36 -7.89 4.28 -8.36
N ASP A 37 -6.75 3.61 -8.51
CA ASP A 37 -6.59 2.24 -8.02
C ASP A 37 -6.60 2.20 -6.49
N PHE A 38 -5.87 3.09 -5.84
CA PHE A 38 -5.86 3.19 -4.38
C PHE A 38 -6.81 4.30 -3.92
N LEU A 39 -7.71 3.94 -3.04
CA LEU A 39 -8.70 4.85 -2.48
C LEU A 39 -8.23 5.48 -1.16
N LEU A 40 -7.30 4.82 -0.50
CA LEU A 40 -6.70 5.26 0.75
C LEU A 40 -5.27 4.72 0.80
N VAL A 41 -4.33 5.55 1.20
CA VAL A 41 -2.93 5.16 1.42
C VAL A 41 -2.45 5.88 2.66
N GLY A 42 -1.78 5.19 3.55
CA GLY A 42 -1.19 5.84 4.70
C GLY A 42 -0.23 4.95 5.48
N PRO A 43 0.73 5.56 6.17
CA PRO A 43 1.60 4.80 7.06
C PRO A 43 0.88 4.49 8.36
N TYR A 44 1.27 3.39 9.01
CA TYR A 44 0.84 3.17 10.38
C TYR A 44 1.63 4.10 11.30
N THR A 45 0.97 4.63 12.32
CA THR A 45 1.59 5.57 13.25
C THR A 45 2.14 4.87 14.49
N ASP A 46 1.77 3.61 14.69
CA ASP A 46 2.18 2.80 15.84
C ASP A 46 3.02 1.59 15.45
N LYS A 47 3.44 1.52 14.18
CA LYS A 47 4.29 0.44 13.69
C LYS A 47 5.21 0.99 12.62
N GLU A 48 6.50 0.84 12.82
CA GLU A 48 7.50 1.32 11.86
C GLU A 48 7.52 0.48 10.59
N MET A 49 7.87 1.10 9.49
CA MET A 49 8.06 0.44 8.19
C MET A 49 6.82 -0.34 7.74
N ALA A 50 5.65 0.17 8.09
CA ALA A 50 4.39 -0.48 7.76
C ALA A 50 3.34 0.55 7.33
N GLY A 51 2.45 0.13 6.46
CA GLY A 51 1.39 0.99 5.96
C GLY A 51 0.18 0.20 5.48
N VAL A 52 -0.85 0.95 5.13
CA VAL A 52 -2.13 0.39 4.69
C VAL A 52 -2.55 1.04 3.39
N MET A 53 -3.14 0.23 2.52
CA MET A 53 -3.74 0.70 1.27
C MET A 53 -5.09 0.02 1.10
N ILE A 54 -6.07 0.76 0.60
CA ILE A 54 -7.39 0.22 0.27
C ILE A 54 -7.61 0.44 -1.21
N THR A 55 -8.03 -0.62 -1.91
CA THR A 55 -8.30 -0.56 -3.34
C THR A 55 -9.69 -1.09 -3.65
N GLY A 56 -10.33 -0.47 -4.66
CA GLY A 56 -11.60 -0.93 -5.19
C GLY A 56 -11.47 -1.98 -6.29
N ALA A 57 -10.29 -2.55 -6.49
CA ALA A 57 -10.09 -3.61 -7.48
C ALA A 57 -11.10 -4.74 -7.27
N GLU A 58 -11.58 -5.33 -8.38
CA GLU A 58 -12.63 -6.33 -8.31
C GLU A 58 -12.12 -7.73 -8.00
N THR A 59 -10.87 -8.03 -8.34
CA THR A 59 -10.30 -9.36 -8.18
C THR A 59 -8.96 -9.31 -7.47
N ARG A 60 -8.61 -10.43 -6.83
CA ARG A 60 -7.30 -10.57 -6.18
C ARG A 60 -6.18 -10.52 -7.21
N GLU A 61 -6.42 -11.02 -8.41
CA GLU A 61 -5.43 -10.97 -9.50
C GLU A 61 -5.11 -9.53 -9.89
N ALA A 62 -6.10 -8.65 -9.90
CA ALA A 62 -5.90 -7.23 -10.18
C ALA A 62 -5.05 -6.58 -9.08
N VAL A 63 -5.31 -6.93 -7.82
CA VAL A 63 -4.50 -6.46 -6.68
C VAL A 63 -3.06 -6.92 -6.84
N GLU A 64 -2.86 -8.20 -7.17
CA GLU A 64 -1.53 -8.77 -7.33
C GLU A 64 -0.72 -8.05 -8.40
N LYS A 65 -1.35 -7.70 -9.52
CA LYS A 65 -0.68 -6.95 -10.58
C LYS A 65 -0.22 -5.58 -10.11
N ILE A 66 -1.03 -4.91 -9.30
CA ILE A 66 -0.66 -3.61 -8.74
C ILE A 66 0.54 -3.76 -7.81
N LEU A 67 0.52 -4.77 -6.93
CA LEU A 67 1.58 -5.00 -5.96
C LEU A 67 2.91 -5.37 -6.62
N GLN A 68 2.85 -6.10 -7.75
CA GLN A 68 4.06 -6.51 -8.47
C GLN A 68 4.87 -5.32 -8.99
N GLU A 69 4.25 -4.16 -9.14
CA GLU A 69 4.93 -2.95 -9.59
C GLU A 69 5.65 -2.22 -8.47
N ASP A 70 5.41 -2.58 -7.21
CA ASP A 70 6.11 -1.98 -6.09
C ASP A 70 7.56 -2.45 -6.06
N VAL A 71 8.49 -1.52 -5.85
CA VAL A 71 9.92 -1.81 -5.84
C VAL A 71 10.30 -2.88 -4.81
N TYR A 72 9.54 -2.98 -3.73
CA TYR A 72 9.82 -3.96 -2.67
C TYR A 72 9.32 -5.39 -2.98
N TYR A 73 8.55 -5.55 -4.05
CA TYR A 73 7.89 -6.84 -4.31
C TYR A 73 8.85 -7.90 -4.84
N ALA A 74 9.62 -7.58 -5.88
CA ALA A 74 10.39 -8.57 -6.65
C ALA A 74 11.40 -9.35 -5.81
N ASP A 75 12.06 -8.69 -4.86
CA ASP A 75 13.10 -9.30 -4.04
C ASP A 75 12.61 -9.67 -2.64
N GLY A 76 11.31 -9.71 -2.44
CA GLY A 76 10.75 -10.10 -1.15
C GLY A 76 11.08 -9.16 -0.01
N MET A 77 11.25 -7.87 -0.30
CA MET A 77 11.61 -6.87 0.71
C MET A 77 10.43 -6.41 1.56
N ALA A 78 9.23 -6.89 1.27
CA ALA A 78 8.03 -6.55 2.04
C ALA A 78 7.09 -7.74 2.11
N GLU A 79 6.30 -7.79 3.17
CA GLU A 79 5.16 -8.68 3.27
C GLU A 79 3.90 -7.89 2.93
N TYR A 80 3.00 -8.52 2.20
CA TYR A 80 1.71 -7.94 1.83
C TYR A 80 0.62 -8.85 2.32
N GLU A 81 -0.14 -8.42 3.33
CA GLU A 81 -1.33 -9.13 3.75
C GLU A 81 -2.53 -8.52 3.02
N VAL A 82 -3.18 -9.31 2.18
CA VAL A 82 -4.30 -8.85 1.37
C VAL A 82 -5.58 -9.50 1.86
N ARG A 83 -6.56 -8.65 2.21
CA ARG A 83 -7.86 -9.15 2.64
C ARG A 83 -8.96 -8.54 1.78
N SER A 84 -9.92 -9.36 1.44
CA SER A 84 -11.13 -8.96 0.75
C SER A 84 -12.18 -8.56 1.78
N PHE A 85 -12.90 -7.48 1.54
CA PHE A 85 -13.99 -7.06 2.42
C PHE A 85 -15.05 -6.29 1.65
N LYS A 86 -16.22 -6.18 2.25
CA LYS A 86 -17.31 -5.38 1.71
C LYS A 86 -17.41 -4.09 2.53
N ALA A 87 -17.38 -2.95 1.85
CA ALA A 87 -17.62 -1.67 2.50
C ALA A 87 -19.13 -1.52 2.72
N ALA A 88 -19.64 -2.18 3.76
CA ALA A 88 -21.08 -2.19 4.04
C ALA A 88 -21.61 -0.78 4.33
N MET A 89 -20.80 0.06 4.98
CA MET A 89 -21.15 1.45 5.26
C MET A 89 -19.90 2.31 5.17
N ILE A 90 -20.03 3.47 4.53
CA ILE A 90 -18.96 4.46 4.46
C ILE A 90 -19.58 5.79 4.86
N SER A 91 -19.01 6.41 5.90
CA SER A 91 -19.46 7.73 6.31
C SER A 91 -19.19 8.75 5.20
N PRO A 92 -20.14 9.63 4.87
CA PRO A 92 -19.86 10.72 3.93
C PRO A 92 -18.79 11.70 4.42
N SER A 93 -18.44 11.64 5.72
CA SER A 93 -17.38 12.47 6.29
C SER A 93 -16.00 11.84 6.17
N PHE A 94 -15.88 10.64 5.59
CA PHE A 94 -14.63 9.89 5.59
C PHE A 94 -13.46 10.69 4.99
N ALA A 95 -13.68 11.32 3.85
CA ALA A 95 -12.62 12.08 3.16
C ALA A 95 -12.09 13.27 3.98
N ALA A 96 -12.88 13.78 4.91
CA ALA A 96 -12.47 14.90 5.77
C ALA A 96 -11.34 14.50 6.73
N PHE A 97 -11.10 13.21 6.90
CA PHE A 97 -10.02 12.71 7.76
C PHE A 97 -8.68 12.59 7.04
N ALA A 98 -8.60 12.98 5.77
CA ALA A 98 -7.34 12.92 5.06
C ALA A 98 -6.27 13.74 5.80
N GLY A 99 -5.11 13.12 6.03
CA GLY A 99 -4.01 13.77 6.74
C GLY A 99 -4.13 13.75 8.25
N LYS A 100 -5.16 13.10 8.79
CA LYS A 100 -5.34 13.00 10.25
C LYS A 100 -4.69 11.70 10.81
#